data_25d2a8b4295740d7be9c1973056e3bae
#
_entry.id   25d2a8b4295740d7be9c1973056e3bae
#
_cell.length_a   1.000
_cell.length_b   1.000
_cell.length_c   1.000
_cell.angle_alpha   90.00
_cell.angle_beta   90.00
_cell.angle_gamma   90.00
#
_symmetry.space_group_name_H-M   'P 1'
#
loop_
_entity.id
_entity.type
_entity.pdbx_description
1 polymer ?
#
loop_
_entity_poly.entity_id
_entity_poly.type
_entity_poly.pdbx_seq_one_letter_code
_entity_poly.pdbx_strand_id
1 'polypeptide(L)'
;VGKQVYTDVIWGDLDVLLIDMPPGTGDVALTILQQLPVQGVIMVSTPQPMVSMIVSKAVHMCEQMHVPVLGILENMAYLDCPHCGERIDFYNTDQLSEFLESSGLKLYGTLPMMDLIRDVSGYEGYDLRSREQVDGFMKDVAAQVMADVTASAQQQA
;
A
#
# COMPACT_ATOMS: atom_id res chain seq x y z
N VAL A 1 4.48 -3.73 -22.66
CA VAL A 1 4.76 -4.84 -21.72
C VAL A 1 3.60 -4.98 -20.71
N GLY A 2 3.18 -3.95 -19.99
CA GLY A 2 2.13 -4.05 -18.96
C GLY A 2 0.78 -4.56 -19.48
N LYS A 3 0.32 -4.05 -20.62
CA LYS A 3 -0.91 -4.52 -21.26
C LYS A 3 -0.81 -5.98 -21.69
N GLN A 4 0.32 -6.41 -22.23
CA GLN A 4 0.53 -7.80 -22.67
C GLN A 4 0.48 -8.77 -21.48
N VAL A 5 1.06 -8.43 -20.34
CA VAL A 5 0.98 -9.27 -19.14
C VAL A 5 -0.47 -9.46 -18.71
N TYR A 6 -1.29 -8.43 -18.82
CA TYR A 6 -2.71 -8.51 -18.45
C TYR A 6 -3.54 -9.31 -19.47
N THR A 7 -3.28 -9.14 -20.79
CA THR A 7 -4.11 -9.74 -21.85
C THR A 7 -3.65 -11.13 -22.28
N ASP A 8 -2.37 -11.41 -22.23
CA ASP A 8 -1.77 -12.61 -22.84
C ASP A 8 -1.50 -13.73 -21.83
N VAL A 9 -1.68 -13.44 -20.53
CA VAL A 9 -1.55 -14.42 -19.45
C VAL A 9 -2.92 -15.03 -19.15
N ILE A 10 -2.97 -16.35 -19.03
CA ILE A 10 -4.16 -17.08 -18.59
C ILE A 10 -4.17 -17.06 -17.07
N TRP A 11 -4.95 -16.16 -16.49
CA TRP A 11 -5.04 -15.98 -15.05
C TRP A 11 -5.94 -17.00 -14.34
N GLY A 12 -6.82 -17.71 -15.10
CA GLY A 12 -7.85 -18.55 -14.52
C GLY A 12 -8.97 -17.76 -13.82
N ASP A 13 -9.66 -18.38 -12.90
CA ASP A 13 -10.70 -17.73 -12.11
C ASP A 13 -10.03 -16.97 -10.94
N LEU A 14 -9.98 -15.64 -11.01
CA LEU A 14 -9.41 -14.76 -10.00
C LEU A 14 -10.50 -13.88 -9.41
N ASP A 15 -10.54 -13.81 -8.09
CA ASP A 15 -11.35 -12.82 -7.36
C ASP A 15 -10.66 -11.45 -7.33
N VAL A 16 -9.33 -11.43 -7.21
CA VAL A 16 -8.53 -10.21 -7.10
C VAL A 16 -7.20 -10.37 -7.84
N LEU A 17 -6.83 -9.35 -8.60
CA LEU A 17 -5.50 -9.21 -9.19
C LEU A 17 -4.78 -8.02 -8.54
N LEU A 18 -3.68 -8.29 -7.85
CA LEU A 18 -2.81 -7.26 -7.30
C LEU A 18 -1.67 -6.96 -8.28
N ILE A 19 -1.44 -5.67 -8.52
CA ILE A 19 -0.36 -5.20 -9.38
C ILE A 19 0.63 -4.41 -8.52
N ASP A 20 1.80 -4.96 -8.32
CA ASP A 20 2.91 -4.26 -7.68
C ASP A 20 3.58 -3.33 -8.71
N MET A 21 3.54 -2.04 -8.43
CA MET A 21 3.99 -1.00 -9.36
C MET A 21 5.36 -0.47 -8.96
N PRO A 22 6.20 -0.09 -9.93
CA PRO A 22 7.45 0.60 -9.62
C PRO A 22 7.17 1.95 -8.93
N PRO A 23 8.11 2.44 -8.12
CA PRO A 23 7.92 3.69 -7.38
C PRO A 23 7.81 4.90 -8.32
N GLY A 24 7.04 5.88 -7.88
CA GLY A 24 6.89 7.17 -8.56
C GLY A 24 5.77 7.21 -9.59
N THR A 25 5.76 8.28 -10.37
CA THR A 25 4.73 8.62 -11.36
C THR A 25 5.21 8.44 -12.80
N GLY A 26 6.04 7.43 -13.04
CA GLY A 26 6.65 7.17 -14.34
C GLY A 26 5.69 6.55 -15.37
N ASP A 27 6.20 6.36 -16.59
CA ASP A 27 5.43 5.88 -17.74
C ASP A 27 4.75 4.53 -17.51
N VAL A 28 5.35 3.66 -16.69
CA VAL A 28 4.78 2.34 -16.38
C VAL A 28 3.49 2.51 -15.55
N ALA A 29 3.54 3.35 -14.52
CA ALA A 29 2.37 3.65 -13.70
C ALA A 29 1.24 4.27 -14.53
N LEU A 30 1.57 5.28 -15.35
CA LEU A 30 0.62 5.90 -16.27
C LEU A 30 0.01 4.89 -17.24
N THR A 31 0.81 4.01 -17.82
CA THR A 31 0.34 2.99 -18.76
C THR A 31 -0.65 2.03 -18.08
N ILE A 32 -0.36 1.58 -16.87
CA ILE A 32 -1.23 0.68 -16.11
C ILE A 32 -2.56 1.37 -15.82
N LEU A 33 -2.52 2.59 -15.26
CA LEU A 33 -3.72 3.33 -14.89
C LEU A 33 -4.60 3.72 -16.08
N GLN A 34 -4.00 3.92 -17.28
CA GLN A 34 -4.74 4.27 -18.50
C GLN A 34 -5.30 3.07 -19.23
N GLN A 35 -4.62 1.93 -19.18
CA GLN A 35 -4.93 0.80 -20.05
C GLN A 35 -5.62 -0.38 -19.37
N LEU A 36 -5.53 -0.45 -18.05
CA LEU A 36 -6.14 -1.53 -17.26
C LEU A 36 -7.36 -1.02 -16.49
N PRO A 37 -8.36 -1.88 -16.28
CA PRO A 37 -9.54 -1.54 -15.49
C PRO A 37 -9.24 -1.59 -13.99
N VAL A 38 -8.34 -0.70 -13.53
CA VAL A 38 -7.94 -0.61 -12.13
C VAL A 38 -9.10 -0.12 -11.29
N GLN A 39 -9.53 -0.91 -10.31
CA GLN A 39 -10.65 -0.59 -9.42
C GLN A 39 -10.25 0.33 -8.27
N GLY A 40 -8.97 0.38 -7.95
CA GLY A 40 -8.46 1.27 -6.92
C GLY A 40 -6.97 1.12 -6.69
N VAL A 41 -6.37 2.11 -6.07
CA VAL A 41 -4.94 2.17 -5.76
C VAL A 41 -4.75 2.32 -4.26
N ILE A 42 -3.85 1.54 -3.70
CA ILE A 42 -3.36 1.69 -2.34
C ILE A 42 -1.97 2.31 -2.41
N MET A 43 -1.78 3.42 -1.73
CA MET A 43 -0.48 4.07 -1.62
C MET A 43 0.29 3.44 -0.46
N VAL A 44 1.47 2.89 -0.75
CA VAL A 44 2.39 2.42 0.28
C VAL A 44 3.45 3.48 0.51
N SER A 45 3.56 3.96 1.74
CA SER A 45 4.41 5.07 2.14
C SER A 45 5.30 4.69 3.32
N THR A 46 6.31 5.51 3.57
CA THR A 46 7.10 5.51 4.81
C THR A 46 6.94 6.89 5.47
N PRO A 47 7.11 7.03 6.79
CA PRO A 47 6.85 8.28 7.50
C PRO A 47 7.89 9.38 7.27
N GLN A 48 8.72 9.25 6.24
CA GLN A 48 9.74 10.27 5.92
C GLN A 48 9.10 11.53 5.33
N PRO A 49 9.49 12.74 5.77
CA PRO A 49 8.88 13.99 5.33
C PRO A 49 8.86 14.21 3.81
N MET A 50 9.87 13.73 3.10
CA MET A 50 9.94 13.86 1.63
C MET A 50 8.97 12.93 0.90
N VAL A 51 8.51 11.86 1.54
CA VAL A 51 7.63 10.86 0.92
C VAL A 51 6.21 11.40 0.79
N SER A 52 5.75 12.25 1.70
CA SER A 52 4.42 12.89 1.62
C SER A 52 4.24 13.65 0.30
N MET A 53 5.27 14.33 -0.18
CA MET A 53 5.23 15.02 -1.48
C MET A 53 5.13 14.03 -2.65
N ILE A 54 5.82 12.89 -2.60
CA ILE A 54 5.77 11.86 -3.65
C ILE A 54 4.39 11.22 -3.68
N VAL A 55 3.85 10.89 -2.51
CA VAL A 55 2.50 10.34 -2.36
C VAL A 55 1.45 11.33 -2.86
N SER A 56 1.55 12.61 -2.50
CA SER A 56 0.64 13.65 -2.99
C SER A 56 0.64 13.73 -4.52
N LYS A 57 1.80 13.68 -5.17
CA LYS A 57 1.89 13.65 -6.64
C LYS A 57 1.25 12.40 -7.24
N ALA A 58 1.44 11.23 -6.61
CA ALA A 58 0.84 9.99 -7.07
C ALA A 58 -0.68 9.99 -6.90
N VAL A 59 -1.19 10.51 -5.79
CA VAL A 59 -2.63 10.73 -5.57
C VAL A 59 -3.21 11.62 -6.66
N HIS A 60 -2.59 12.77 -6.91
CA HIS A 60 -3.05 13.69 -7.95
C HIS A 60 -3.03 13.06 -9.35
N MET A 61 -2.02 12.23 -9.65
CA MET A 61 -2.01 11.46 -10.90
C MET A 61 -3.19 10.51 -11.00
N CYS A 62 -3.52 9.78 -9.93
CA CYS A 62 -4.68 8.88 -9.92
C CYS A 62 -5.98 9.65 -10.11
N GLU A 63 -6.13 10.82 -9.49
CA GLU A 63 -7.28 11.72 -9.67
C GLU A 63 -7.42 12.14 -11.13
N GLN A 64 -6.33 12.55 -11.78
CA GLN A 64 -6.34 12.93 -13.20
C GLN A 64 -6.72 11.76 -14.12
N MET A 65 -6.39 10.53 -13.72
CA MET A 65 -6.74 9.31 -14.46
C MET A 65 -8.12 8.76 -14.08
N HIS A 66 -8.84 9.40 -13.17
CA HIS A 66 -10.14 8.96 -12.64
C HIS A 66 -10.08 7.58 -12.00
N VAL A 67 -8.93 7.23 -11.41
CA VAL A 67 -8.74 5.99 -10.65
C VAL A 67 -8.82 6.32 -9.16
N PRO A 68 -9.71 5.68 -8.40
CA PRO A 68 -9.87 5.98 -6.99
C PRO A 68 -8.64 5.55 -6.19
N VAL A 69 -8.18 6.43 -5.30
CA VAL A 69 -7.20 6.07 -4.27
C VAL A 69 -7.99 5.61 -3.05
N LEU A 70 -7.86 4.33 -2.72
CA LEU A 70 -8.62 3.69 -1.64
C LEU A 70 -8.10 4.12 -0.27
N GLY A 71 -6.79 4.34 -0.15
CA GLY A 71 -6.16 4.79 1.08
C GLY A 71 -4.64 4.58 1.06
N ILE A 72 -4.05 4.76 2.24
CA ILE A 72 -2.61 4.69 2.47
C ILE A 72 -2.29 3.57 3.45
N LEU A 73 -1.18 2.89 3.21
CA LEU A 73 -0.54 1.95 4.13
C LEU A 73 0.84 2.52 4.47
N GLU A 74 1.10 2.72 5.74
CA GLU A 74 2.40 3.22 6.19
C GLU A 74 3.30 2.07 6.60
N ASN A 75 4.44 1.94 5.93
CA ASN A 75 5.44 0.91 6.21
C ASN A 75 6.65 1.52 6.94
N MET A 76 7.31 0.73 7.76
CA MET A 76 8.48 1.15 8.55
C MET A 76 8.19 2.38 9.43
N ALA A 77 6.98 2.44 10.00
CA ALA A 77 6.50 3.60 10.74
C ALA A 77 7.20 3.77 12.09
N TYR A 78 7.55 2.69 12.74
CA TYR A 78 8.14 2.67 14.07
C TYR A 78 8.99 1.40 14.27
N LEU A 79 9.72 1.33 15.37
CA LEU A 79 10.43 0.14 15.82
C LEU A 79 9.94 -0.24 17.21
N ASP A 80 9.65 -1.51 17.42
CA ASP A 80 9.46 -2.05 18.76
C ASP A 80 10.83 -2.41 19.36
N CYS A 81 11.14 -1.87 20.53
CA CYS A 81 12.40 -2.13 21.19
C CYS A 81 12.53 -3.64 21.48
N PRO A 82 13.59 -4.33 21.01
CA PRO A 82 13.74 -5.76 21.22
C PRO A 82 13.96 -6.17 22.68
N HIS A 83 14.30 -5.20 23.56
CA HIS A 83 14.55 -5.47 24.98
C HIS A 83 13.33 -5.23 25.87
N CYS A 84 12.58 -4.15 25.62
CA CYS A 84 11.47 -3.77 26.50
C CYS A 84 10.11 -3.72 25.79
N GLY A 85 10.08 -3.86 24.47
CA GLY A 85 8.84 -3.78 23.67
C GLY A 85 8.28 -2.36 23.55
N GLU A 86 9.00 -1.33 24.04
CA GLU A 86 8.55 0.05 23.89
C GLU A 86 8.63 0.49 22.42
N ARG A 87 7.57 1.16 21.95
CA ARG A 87 7.52 1.73 20.61
C ARG A 87 8.43 2.94 20.50
N ILE A 88 9.27 2.93 19.48
CA ILE A 88 10.18 4.02 19.13
C ILE A 88 9.74 4.58 17.79
N ASP A 89 9.23 5.81 17.79
CA ASP A 89 8.86 6.52 16.59
C ASP A 89 10.08 7.31 16.08
N PHE A 90 10.48 7.05 14.82
CA PHE A 90 11.66 7.70 14.23
C PHE A 90 11.34 9.04 13.58
N TYR A 91 10.09 9.25 13.22
CA TYR A 91 9.65 10.40 12.44
C TYR A 91 8.45 11.05 13.10
N ASN A 92 8.36 12.36 12.93
CA ASN A 92 7.15 13.08 13.29
C ASN A 92 6.06 12.76 12.25
N THR A 93 4.95 12.20 12.70
CA THR A 93 3.81 11.77 11.85
C THR A 93 2.82 12.91 11.55
N ASP A 94 3.05 14.13 12.06
CA ASP A 94 2.13 15.25 11.90
C ASP A 94 1.85 15.55 10.42
N GLN A 95 2.88 15.50 9.57
CA GLN A 95 2.72 15.79 8.14
C GLN A 95 1.84 14.76 7.41
N LEU A 96 1.95 13.48 7.77
CA LEU A 96 1.06 12.47 7.20
C LEU A 96 -0.37 12.66 7.70
N SER A 97 -0.54 12.95 8.97
CA SER A 97 -1.86 13.20 9.56
C SER A 97 -2.53 14.41 8.90
N GLU A 98 -1.83 15.52 8.74
CA GLU A 98 -2.32 16.70 8.01
C GLU A 98 -2.67 16.38 6.55
N PHE A 99 -1.85 15.57 5.88
CA PHE A 99 -2.12 15.14 4.51
C PHE A 99 -3.37 14.24 4.43
N LEU A 100 -3.54 13.28 5.33
CA LEU A 100 -4.72 12.42 5.39
C LEU A 100 -5.99 13.23 5.64
N GLU A 101 -5.95 14.19 6.58
CA GLU A 101 -7.08 15.07 6.88
C GLU A 101 -7.44 15.94 5.68
N SER A 102 -6.44 16.54 5.01
CA SER A 102 -6.67 17.42 3.87
C SER A 102 -7.14 16.69 2.61
N SER A 103 -6.66 15.46 2.39
CA SER A 103 -7.01 14.65 1.22
C SER A 103 -8.26 13.77 1.43
N GLY A 104 -8.72 13.61 2.67
CA GLY A 104 -9.80 12.70 3.01
C GLY A 104 -9.47 11.21 2.81
N LEU A 105 -8.20 10.88 2.66
CA LEU A 105 -7.75 9.52 2.45
C LEU A 105 -7.71 8.72 3.76
N LYS A 106 -8.07 7.46 3.67
CA LYS A 106 -8.06 6.52 4.78
C LYS A 106 -6.65 5.97 5.01
N LEU A 107 -6.23 5.85 6.28
CA LEU A 107 -5.06 5.09 6.67
C LEU A 107 -5.50 3.66 6.99
N TYR A 108 -5.05 2.68 6.21
CA TYR A 108 -5.37 1.26 6.44
C TYR A 108 -4.60 0.68 7.63
N GLY A 109 -3.45 1.24 7.94
CA GLY A 109 -2.65 0.87 9.08
C GLY A 109 -1.18 1.24 8.94
N THR A 110 -0.45 1.00 10.01
CA THR A 110 0.99 1.25 10.11
C THR A 110 1.72 -0.03 10.46
N LEU A 111 2.79 -0.34 9.72
CA LEU A 111 3.67 -1.47 9.96
C LEU A 111 4.96 -1.01 10.64
N PRO A 112 5.44 -1.74 11.65
CA PRO A 112 6.74 -1.48 12.23
C PRO A 112 7.87 -1.81 11.26
N MET A 113 9.05 -1.29 11.54
CA MET A 113 10.29 -1.75 10.94
C MET A 113 10.60 -3.13 11.52
N MET A 114 10.49 -4.17 10.71
CA MET A 114 10.71 -5.55 11.13
C MET A 114 11.98 -6.12 10.49
N ASP A 115 12.72 -6.92 11.24
CA ASP A 115 13.83 -7.70 10.70
C ASP A 115 13.36 -8.69 9.63
N LEU A 116 12.10 -9.11 9.69
CA LEU A 116 11.46 -10.00 8.72
C LEU A 116 11.51 -9.48 7.28
N ILE A 117 11.40 -8.15 7.09
CA ILE A 117 11.46 -7.53 5.76
C ILE A 117 12.91 -7.52 5.25
N ARG A 118 13.87 -7.55 6.16
CA ARG A 118 15.30 -7.56 5.86
C ARG A 118 15.78 -8.91 5.37
N ASP A 119 15.17 -9.99 5.81
CA ASP A 119 15.69 -11.37 5.68
C ASP A 119 14.93 -12.24 4.69
N VAL A 120 14.20 -11.62 3.75
CA VAL A 120 13.54 -12.34 2.63
C VAL A 120 14.56 -13.10 1.75
N SER A 121 15.85 -12.79 1.88
CA SER A 121 16.95 -13.45 1.18
C SER A 121 17.68 -14.53 1.99
N GLY A 122 17.42 -14.66 3.30
CA GLY A 122 18.15 -15.55 4.22
C GLY A 122 17.26 -16.61 4.86
N TYR A 123 17.53 -17.83 4.58
CA TYR A 123 16.74 -19.03 4.87
C TYR A 123 16.70 -19.48 6.35
N GLU A 124 17.42 -18.87 7.26
CA GLU A 124 17.60 -19.37 8.62
C GLU A 124 17.35 -18.29 9.67
N GLY A 125 16.11 -18.10 10.06
CA GLY A 125 15.80 -17.19 11.16
C GLY A 125 14.40 -16.58 11.18
N TYR A 126 13.46 -17.17 10.47
CA TYR A 126 12.06 -16.75 10.51
C TYR A 126 11.51 -16.86 11.94
N ASP A 127 11.39 -15.74 12.63
CA ASP A 127 10.57 -15.68 13.83
C ASP A 127 9.09 -15.85 13.45
N LEU A 128 8.54 -17.00 13.77
CA LEU A 128 7.14 -17.35 13.50
C LEU A 128 6.15 -16.32 14.09
N ARG A 129 6.53 -15.66 15.19
CA ARG A 129 5.69 -14.64 15.83
C ARG A 129 5.57 -13.39 14.97
N SER A 130 6.68 -12.93 14.39
CA SER A 130 6.67 -11.78 13.48
C SER A 130 5.84 -12.08 12.24
N ARG A 131 5.88 -13.30 11.73
CA ARG A 131 5.06 -13.73 10.60
C ARG A 131 3.57 -13.74 10.93
N GLU A 132 3.18 -14.27 12.08
CA GLU A 132 1.77 -14.27 12.50
C GLU A 132 1.22 -12.86 12.69
N GLN A 133 2.04 -11.93 13.20
CA GLN A 133 1.67 -10.52 13.33
C GLN A 133 1.44 -9.87 11.96
N VAL A 134 2.36 -10.08 11.01
CA VAL A 134 2.21 -9.57 9.63
C VAL A 134 1.00 -10.18 8.95
N ASP A 135 0.82 -11.50 9.05
CA ASP A 135 -0.32 -12.19 8.45
C ASP A 135 -1.65 -11.70 9.03
N GLY A 136 -1.73 -11.48 10.34
CA GLY A 136 -2.90 -10.90 11.00
C GLY A 136 -3.19 -9.49 10.49
N PHE A 137 -2.17 -8.62 10.49
CA PHE A 137 -2.29 -7.26 9.99
C PHE A 137 -2.73 -7.21 8.52
N MET A 138 -2.11 -8.03 7.65
CA MET A 138 -2.45 -8.05 6.24
C MET A 138 -3.84 -8.61 5.96
N LYS A 139 -4.34 -9.53 6.78
CA LYS A 139 -5.74 -9.98 6.70
C LYS A 139 -6.72 -8.86 7.03
N ASP A 140 -6.43 -8.07 8.06
CA ASP A 140 -7.28 -6.95 8.43
C ASP A 140 -7.26 -5.85 7.36
N VAL A 141 -6.09 -5.55 6.79
CA VAL A 141 -5.96 -4.62 5.67
C VAL A 141 -6.74 -5.13 4.46
N ALA A 142 -6.57 -6.39 4.09
CA ALA A 142 -7.25 -6.99 2.95
C ALA A 142 -8.78 -6.93 3.11
N ALA A 143 -9.30 -7.23 4.29
CA ALA A 143 -10.74 -7.15 4.58
C ALA A 143 -11.27 -5.72 4.40
N GLN A 144 -10.56 -4.72 4.89
CA GLN A 144 -10.92 -3.32 4.73
C GLN A 144 -10.88 -2.88 3.25
N VAL A 145 -9.82 -3.24 2.53
CA VAL A 145 -9.67 -2.92 1.10
C VAL A 145 -10.80 -3.54 0.29
N MET A 146 -11.11 -4.80 0.51
CA MET A 146 -12.20 -5.48 -0.20
C MET A 146 -13.55 -4.83 0.07
N ALA A 147 -13.82 -4.40 1.29
CA ALA A 147 -15.03 -3.65 1.63
C ALA A 147 -15.10 -2.32 0.87
N ASP A 148 -14.00 -1.57 0.82
CA ASP A 148 -13.94 -0.27 0.15
C ASP A 148 -14.05 -0.41 -1.38
N VAL A 149 -13.42 -1.43 -1.99
CA VAL A 149 -13.56 -1.74 -3.44
C VAL A 149 -15.01 -2.08 -3.78
N THR A 150 -15.65 -2.90 -2.95
CA THR A 150 -17.05 -3.29 -3.17
C THR A 150 -17.99 -2.08 -3.07
N ALA A 151 -17.77 -1.21 -2.09
CA ALA A 151 -18.55 0.02 -1.91
C ALA A 151 -18.36 0.98 -3.10
N SER A 152 -17.13 1.14 -3.59
CA SER A 152 -16.83 1.99 -4.76
C SER A 152 -17.48 1.47 -6.04
N ALA A 153 -17.49 0.16 -6.24
CA ALA A 153 -18.14 -0.46 -7.40
C ALA A 153 -19.67 -0.24 -7.41
N GLN A 154 -20.31 -0.22 -6.23
CA GLN A 154 -21.73 0.05 -6.12
C GLN A 154 -22.12 1.51 -6.38
N GLN A 155 -21.20 2.45 -6.20
CA GLN A 155 -21.43 3.88 -6.48
C GLN A 155 -21.29 4.24 -7.96
N GLN A 156 -20.63 3.39 -8.74
CA GLN A 156 -20.39 3.58 -10.18
C GLN A 156 -21.43 2.86 -11.06
N ALA A 157 -22.27 2.03 -10.49
CA ALA A 157 -23.33 1.30 -11.17
C ALA A 157 -24.67 2.04 -11.11
#